data_f27c1dcd62d2015935d9ee3e8d385027
#
_entry.id   f27c1dcd62d2015935d9ee3e8d385027
#
_cell.length_a   1.000
_cell.length_b   1.000
_cell.length_c   1.000
_cell.angle_alpha   90.00
_cell.angle_beta   90.00
_cell.angle_gamma   90.00
#
_symmetry.space_group_name_H-M   'P 1'
#
loop_
_entity.id
_entity.type
_entity.pdbx_description
1 polymer ?
#
loop_
_entity_poly.entity_id
_entity_poly.type
_entity_poly.pdbx_seq_one_letter_code
_entity_poly.pdbx_strand_id
1 'polypeptide(L)'
;FNTINSIVSLSESDPNKMTELLIAFGDYLQYSFDPENAEPLVPIRHELDLLEAYLFIQKQRFGDRLTVVWDVDERLACEIPPLSIQPLVENAIKHGVLKRVRGGTVHISITEDKHAITIAIRDDGVGMDADQLRKLQKGSARDGDGIGIGIRNTNRRLKQLFGQELSIFSRVDEGTTVMFEVPKG
;
A
#
# COMPACT_ATOMS: atom_id res chain seq x y z
N PHE A 1 -10.44 5.24 -14.28
CA PHE A 1 -11.88 5.50 -14.52
C PHE A 1 -12.66 5.81 -13.24
N ASN A 2 -12.47 5.08 -12.13
CA ASN A 2 -13.24 5.31 -10.91
C ASN A 2 -12.96 6.67 -10.25
N THR A 3 -11.71 7.13 -10.24
CA THR A 3 -11.33 8.45 -9.71
C THR A 3 -11.94 9.57 -10.56
N ILE A 4 -11.88 9.44 -11.87
CA ILE A 4 -12.50 10.40 -12.79
C ILE A 4 -14.02 10.47 -12.58
N ASN A 5 -14.68 9.33 -12.41
CA ASN A 5 -16.13 9.30 -12.11
C ASN A 5 -16.45 9.98 -10.77
N SER A 6 -15.60 9.82 -9.75
CA SER A 6 -15.75 10.52 -8.47
C SER A 6 -15.60 12.03 -8.63
N ILE A 7 -14.62 12.49 -9.43
CA ILE A 7 -14.40 13.90 -9.74
C ILE A 7 -15.65 14.49 -10.44
N VAL A 8 -16.18 13.80 -11.46
CA VAL A 8 -17.38 14.24 -12.18
C VAL A 8 -18.58 14.33 -11.24
N SER A 9 -18.77 13.34 -10.35
CA SER A 9 -19.87 13.37 -9.37
C SER A 9 -19.77 14.55 -8.39
N LEU A 10 -18.56 14.97 -8.04
CA LEU A 10 -18.32 16.09 -7.12
C LEU A 10 -18.47 17.46 -7.81
N SER A 11 -18.40 17.53 -9.13
CA SER A 11 -18.42 18.82 -9.85
C SER A 11 -19.68 19.63 -9.59
N GLU A 12 -20.81 18.97 -9.35
CA GLU A 12 -22.09 19.63 -9.06
C GLU A 12 -22.41 19.71 -7.56
N SER A 13 -21.91 18.74 -6.77
CA SER A 13 -22.27 18.61 -5.36
C SER A 13 -21.31 19.31 -4.40
N ASP A 14 -19.99 19.29 -4.69
CA ASP A 14 -18.93 19.88 -3.85
C ASP A 14 -17.71 20.29 -4.69
N PRO A 15 -17.72 21.50 -5.29
CA PRO A 15 -16.61 21.98 -6.13
C PRO A 15 -15.25 22.08 -5.37
N ASN A 16 -15.27 22.32 -4.05
CA ASN A 16 -14.03 22.40 -3.28
C ASN A 16 -13.39 21.01 -3.15
N LYS A 17 -14.17 20.02 -2.77
CA LYS A 17 -13.70 18.61 -2.75
C LYS A 17 -13.29 18.11 -4.13
N MET A 18 -13.99 18.52 -5.18
CA MET A 18 -13.57 18.21 -6.55
C MET A 18 -12.15 18.74 -6.83
N THR A 19 -11.88 20.00 -6.44
CA THR A 19 -10.56 20.61 -6.63
C THR A 19 -9.48 19.87 -5.85
N GLU A 20 -9.73 19.54 -4.57
CA GLU A 20 -8.80 18.75 -3.75
C GLU A 20 -8.53 17.38 -4.36
N LEU A 21 -9.56 16.70 -4.87
CA LEU A 21 -9.40 15.38 -5.49
C LEU A 21 -8.63 15.46 -6.83
N LEU A 22 -8.82 16.54 -7.61
CA LEU A 22 -8.05 16.79 -8.84
C LEU A 22 -6.58 17.01 -8.53
N ILE A 23 -6.26 17.81 -7.51
CA ILE A 23 -4.88 18.04 -7.08
C ILE A 23 -4.23 16.72 -6.65
N ALA A 24 -4.86 15.98 -5.74
CA ALA A 24 -4.34 14.70 -5.27
C ALA A 24 -4.18 13.67 -6.41
N PHE A 25 -5.06 13.70 -7.41
CA PHE A 25 -4.94 12.84 -8.58
C PHE A 25 -3.76 13.26 -9.48
N GLY A 26 -3.53 14.56 -9.61
CA GLY A 26 -2.35 15.12 -10.31
C GLY A 26 -1.04 14.70 -9.63
N ASP A 27 -0.97 14.87 -8.30
CA ASP A 27 0.18 14.47 -7.49
C ASP A 27 0.44 12.95 -7.60
N TYR A 28 -0.62 12.14 -7.47
CA TYR A 28 -0.53 10.68 -7.65
C TYR A 28 0.03 10.29 -9.01
N LEU A 29 -0.41 10.94 -10.10
CA LEU A 29 0.12 10.67 -11.43
C LEU A 29 1.58 11.11 -11.54
N GLN A 30 1.92 12.29 -11.02
CA GLN A 30 3.29 12.78 -11.01
C GLN A 30 4.23 11.79 -10.34
N TYR A 31 3.95 11.38 -9.10
CA TYR A 31 4.76 10.40 -8.38
C TYR A 31 4.77 9.02 -9.04
N SER A 32 3.64 8.57 -9.61
CA SER A 32 3.55 7.26 -10.27
C SER A 32 4.40 7.16 -11.54
N PHE A 33 4.57 8.26 -12.26
CA PHE A 33 5.36 8.35 -13.48
C PHE A 33 6.71 9.04 -13.27
N ASP A 34 7.12 9.24 -12.03
CA ASP A 34 8.40 9.87 -11.72
C ASP A 34 9.58 9.06 -12.31
N PRO A 35 10.51 9.69 -13.02
CA PRO A 35 11.73 9.02 -13.47
C PRO A 35 12.55 8.36 -12.37
N GLU A 36 12.49 8.87 -11.13
CA GLU A 36 13.14 8.25 -9.97
C GLU A 36 12.65 6.82 -9.71
N ASN A 37 11.44 6.45 -10.14
CA ASN A 37 10.96 5.07 -10.06
C ASN A 37 11.76 4.07 -10.93
N ALA A 38 12.64 4.55 -11.81
CA ALA A 38 13.59 3.72 -12.56
C ALA A 38 14.89 3.45 -11.76
N GLU A 39 15.15 4.22 -10.71
CA GLU A 39 16.30 4.02 -9.83
C GLU A 39 16.13 2.75 -8.99
N PRO A 40 17.22 2.09 -8.58
CA PRO A 40 17.14 0.91 -7.74
C PRO A 40 16.60 1.20 -6.34
N LEU A 41 16.90 2.37 -5.80
CA LEU A 41 16.47 2.84 -4.49
C LEU A 41 16.01 4.30 -4.57
N VAL A 42 14.99 4.66 -3.78
CA VAL A 42 14.48 6.01 -3.62
C VAL A 42 14.34 6.33 -2.12
N PRO A 43 14.40 7.61 -1.73
CA PRO A 43 14.08 8.00 -0.37
C PRO A 43 12.69 7.50 0.04
N ILE A 44 12.55 6.99 1.26
CA ILE A 44 11.25 6.50 1.76
C ILE A 44 10.17 7.59 1.68
N ARG A 45 10.55 8.86 1.80
CA ARG A 45 9.63 10.00 1.69
C ARG A 45 8.92 10.03 0.34
N HIS A 46 9.62 9.69 -0.75
CA HIS A 46 9.02 9.58 -2.07
C HIS A 46 7.85 8.56 -2.12
N GLU A 47 8.04 7.40 -1.48
CA GLU A 47 6.97 6.38 -1.36
C GLU A 47 5.82 6.84 -0.46
N LEU A 48 6.12 7.59 0.62
CA LEU A 48 5.09 8.11 1.51
C LEU A 48 4.24 9.19 0.84
N ASP A 49 4.85 10.10 0.08
CA ASP A 49 4.14 11.16 -0.65
C ASP A 49 3.20 10.55 -1.71
N LEU A 50 3.68 9.56 -2.47
CA LEU A 50 2.85 8.79 -3.41
C LEU A 50 1.69 8.10 -2.69
N LEU A 51 1.96 7.51 -1.53
CA LEU A 51 0.96 6.80 -0.75
C LEU A 51 -0.09 7.74 -0.15
N GLU A 52 0.31 8.91 0.34
CA GLU A 52 -0.60 9.94 0.84
C GLU A 52 -1.60 10.37 -0.24
N ALA A 53 -1.10 10.70 -1.45
CA ALA A 53 -1.95 11.06 -2.59
C ALA A 53 -2.92 9.92 -2.97
N TYR A 54 -2.42 8.68 -3.03
CA TYR A 54 -3.24 7.50 -3.30
C TYR A 54 -4.34 7.32 -2.24
N LEU A 55 -3.98 7.37 -0.96
CA LEU A 55 -4.92 7.16 0.16
C LEU A 55 -5.98 8.27 0.24
N PHE A 56 -5.63 9.50 -0.04
CA PHE A 56 -6.59 10.59 -0.14
C PHE A 56 -7.68 10.26 -1.18
N ILE A 57 -7.27 9.83 -2.39
CA ILE A 57 -8.19 9.42 -3.45
C ILE A 57 -9.09 8.25 -3.00
N GLN A 58 -8.52 7.23 -2.34
CA GLN A 58 -9.29 6.08 -1.86
C GLN A 58 -10.27 6.48 -0.76
N LYS A 59 -9.88 7.38 0.15
CA LYS A 59 -10.75 7.88 1.22
C LYS A 59 -11.96 8.65 0.67
N GLN A 60 -11.75 9.49 -0.34
CA GLN A 60 -12.86 10.18 -1.01
C GLN A 60 -13.86 9.20 -1.65
N ARG A 61 -13.36 8.08 -2.17
CA ARG A 61 -14.17 7.07 -2.83
C ARG A 61 -14.94 6.17 -1.87
N PHE A 62 -14.32 5.77 -0.77
CA PHE A 62 -14.87 4.75 0.12
C PHE A 62 -15.41 5.31 1.44
N GLY A 63 -15.13 6.58 1.72
CA GLY A 63 -15.65 7.29 2.89
C GLY A 63 -15.34 6.55 4.20
N ASP A 64 -16.36 6.31 5.00
CA ASP A 64 -16.22 5.66 6.32
C ASP A 64 -15.90 4.17 6.25
N ARG A 65 -15.97 3.56 5.06
CA ARG A 65 -15.59 2.16 4.86
C ARG A 65 -14.07 1.95 4.85
N LEU A 66 -13.29 3.01 4.77
CA LEU A 66 -11.82 2.93 4.81
C LEU A 66 -11.29 3.84 5.91
N THR A 67 -10.70 3.26 6.92
CA THR A 67 -9.89 3.98 7.92
C THR A 67 -8.43 3.68 7.68
N VAL A 68 -7.58 4.70 7.76
CA VAL A 68 -6.12 4.56 7.66
C VAL A 68 -5.50 5.13 8.93
N VAL A 69 -4.61 4.36 9.53
CA VAL A 69 -3.85 4.77 10.73
C VAL A 69 -2.37 4.73 10.38
N TRP A 70 -1.69 5.85 10.61
CA TRP A 70 -0.27 6.01 10.40
C TRP A 70 0.46 5.97 11.74
N ASP A 71 1.50 5.15 11.79
CA ASP A 71 2.47 5.07 12.89
C ASP A 71 3.88 5.16 12.28
N VAL A 72 4.25 6.37 11.89
CA VAL A 72 5.47 6.67 11.13
C VAL A 72 6.19 7.84 11.81
N ASP A 73 7.46 7.66 12.17
CA ASP A 73 8.30 8.77 12.61
C ASP A 73 8.71 9.61 11.39
N GLU A 74 8.28 10.87 11.33
CA GLU A 74 8.57 11.79 10.22
C GLU A 74 10.07 12.08 10.03
N ARG A 75 10.90 11.79 11.06
CA ARG A 75 12.35 12.00 11.02
C ARG A 75 13.09 10.83 10.39
N LEU A 76 12.39 9.76 10.12
CA LEU A 76 12.97 8.54 9.60
C LEU A 76 13.43 8.73 8.17
N ALA A 77 14.70 8.44 7.91
CA ALA A 77 15.33 8.56 6.61
C ALA A 77 15.97 7.23 6.22
N CYS A 78 15.49 6.63 5.15
CA CYS A 78 16.10 5.44 4.53
C CYS A 78 15.78 5.44 3.04
N GLU A 79 16.52 4.61 2.32
CA GLU A 79 16.26 4.34 0.90
C GLU A 79 15.63 2.96 0.74
N ILE A 80 14.58 2.89 -0.07
CA ILE A 80 13.86 1.64 -0.34
C ILE A 80 13.64 1.48 -1.85
N PRO A 81 13.38 0.26 -2.33
CA PRO A 81 13.02 0.09 -3.74
C PRO A 81 11.72 0.82 -4.05
N PRO A 82 11.63 1.56 -5.17
CA PRO A 82 10.42 2.28 -5.53
C PRO A 82 9.24 1.32 -5.69
N LEU A 83 8.04 1.84 -5.41
CA LEU A 83 6.78 1.09 -5.47
C LEU A 83 6.81 -0.19 -4.60
N SER A 84 7.38 -0.06 -3.38
CA SER A 84 7.44 -1.16 -2.41
C SER A 84 6.30 -1.11 -1.41
N ILE A 85 5.89 0.07 -0.95
CA ILE A 85 4.84 0.24 0.06
C ILE A 85 3.46 0.29 -0.60
N GLN A 86 3.29 1.08 -1.65
CA GLN A 86 2.00 1.29 -2.31
C GLN A 86 1.29 -0.03 -2.70
N PRO A 87 1.94 -1.02 -3.36
CA PRO A 87 1.25 -2.26 -3.74
C PRO A 87 0.77 -3.08 -2.54
N LEU A 88 1.45 -2.98 -1.39
CA LEU A 88 1.05 -3.67 -0.16
C LEU A 88 -0.22 -3.02 0.43
N VAL A 89 -0.26 -1.69 0.47
CA VAL A 89 -1.45 -0.94 0.91
C VAL A 89 -2.62 -1.14 -0.05
N GLU A 90 -2.38 -1.15 -1.36
CA GLU A 90 -3.42 -1.48 -2.34
C GLU A 90 -4.03 -2.86 -2.10
N ASN A 91 -3.22 -3.86 -1.82
CA ASN A 91 -3.71 -5.21 -1.51
C ASN A 91 -4.52 -5.23 -0.22
N ALA A 92 -4.05 -4.59 0.86
CA ALA A 92 -4.77 -4.46 2.11
C ALA A 92 -6.16 -3.83 1.92
N ILE A 93 -6.25 -2.76 1.13
CA ILE A 93 -7.53 -2.11 0.81
C ILE A 93 -8.41 -3.02 -0.06
N LYS A 94 -7.94 -3.44 -1.23
CA LYS A 94 -8.77 -4.11 -2.24
C LYS A 94 -9.17 -5.52 -1.85
N HIS A 95 -8.25 -6.27 -1.22
CA HIS A 95 -8.40 -7.69 -0.94
C HIS A 95 -8.67 -7.99 0.53
N GLY A 96 -8.33 -7.06 1.43
CA GLY A 96 -8.64 -7.13 2.86
C GLY A 96 -9.91 -6.38 3.22
N VAL A 97 -9.77 -5.08 3.45
CA VAL A 97 -10.78 -4.20 4.04
C VAL A 97 -12.06 -4.11 3.20
N LEU A 98 -11.95 -3.85 1.89
CA LEU A 98 -13.13 -3.62 1.04
C LEU A 98 -13.90 -4.90 0.69
N LYS A 99 -13.39 -6.08 1.02
CA LYS A 99 -14.14 -7.33 0.93
C LYS A 99 -15.16 -7.45 2.05
N ARG A 100 -15.04 -6.68 3.13
CA ARG A 100 -16.06 -6.56 4.16
C ARG A 100 -17.06 -5.47 3.80
N VAL A 101 -18.35 -5.73 3.98
CA VAL A 101 -19.42 -4.74 3.72
C VAL A 101 -19.23 -3.48 4.58
N ARG A 102 -18.89 -3.67 5.86
CA ARG A 102 -18.62 -2.59 6.81
C ARG A 102 -17.32 -1.83 6.56
N GLY A 103 -16.44 -2.35 5.69
CA GLY A 103 -15.09 -1.84 5.54
C GLY A 103 -14.17 -2.26 6.69
N GLY A 104 -13.16 -1.45 6.97
CA GLY A 104 -12.19 -1.69 8.04
C GLY A 104 -11.03 -0.70 8.04
N THR A 105 -9.95 -1.09 8.69
CA THR A 105 -8.78 -0.26 8.96
C THR A 105 -7.53 -0.84 8.33
N VAL A 106 -6.73 0.02 7.71
CA VAL A 106 -5.35 -0.28 7.30
C VAL A 106 -4.41 0.50 8.22
N HIS A 107 -3.52 -0.20 8.90
CA HIS A 107 -2.44 0.37 9.71
C HIS A 107 -1.14 0.32 8.91
N ILE A 108 -0.48 1.46 8.80
CA ILE A 108 0.83 1.62 8.17
C ILE A 108 1.79 2.00 9.28
N SER A 109 2.73 1.14 9.58
CA SER A 109 3.74 1.41 10.60
C SER A 109 5.15 1.30 10.02
N ILE A 110 5.99 2.26 10.38
CA ILE A 110 7.41 2.27 10.04
C ILE A 110 8.17 2.56 11.32
N THR A 111 8.88 1.55 11.79
CA THR A 111 9.61 1.59 13.05
C THR A 111 11.08 1.31 12.81
N GLU A 112 11.91 1.93 13.64
CA GLU A 112 13.36 1.82 13.55
C GLU A 112 13.91 1.19 14.82
N ASP A 113 14.81 0.22 14.66
CA ASP A 113 15.62 -0.31 15.74
C ASP A 113 17.12 -0.10 15.46
N LYS A 114 18.00 -0.80 16.22
CA LYS A 114 19.45 -0.67 16.07
C LYS A 114 20.00 -1.25 14.77
N HIS A 115 19.26 -2.16 14.12
CA HIS A 115 19.77 -2.99 13.02
C HIS A 115 19.02 -2.75 11.72
N ALA A 116 17.75 -2.40 11.80
CA ALA A 116 16.88 -2.30 10.64
C ALA A 116 15.73 -1.28 10.84
N ILE A 117 15.13 -0.93 9.72
CA ILE A 117 13.86 -0.23 9.65
C ILE A 117 12.82 -1.24 9.20
N THR A 118 11.79 -1.44 10.01
CA THR A 118 10.68 -2.35 9.73
C THR A 118 9.51 -1.57 9.17
N ILE A 119 9.07 -1.93 7.97
CA ILE A 119 7.86 -1.41 7.33
C ILE A 119 6.78 -2.49 7.42
N ALA A 120 5.64 -2.21 8.04
CA ALA A 120 4.55 -3.15 8.18
C ALA A 120 3.21 -2.53 7.77
N ILE A 121 2.46 -3.27 6.97
CA ILE A 121 1.11 -2.94 6.53
C ILE A 121 0.17 -4.01 7.10
N ARG A 122 -0.75 -3.59 7.96
CA ARG A 122 -1.73 -4.48 8.57
C ARG A 122 -3.14 -4.02 8.22
N ASP A 123 -3.98 -4.95 7.80
CA ASP A 123 -5.42 -4.74 7.66
C ASP A 123 -6.22 -5.61 8.63
N ASP A 124 -7.42 -5.17 8.99
CA ASP A 124 -8.42 -5.93 9.73
C ASP A 124 -9.50 -6.52 8.81
N GLY A 125 -9.12 -6.80 7.56
CA GLY A 125 -9.99 -7.31 6.51
C GLY A 125 -10.33 -8.80 6.66
N VAL A 126 -10.79 -9.40 5.56
CA VAL A 126 -11.25 -10.81 5.55
C VAL A 126 -10.15 -11.83 5.83
N GLY A 127 -8.88 -11.45 5.67
CA GLY A 127 -7.75 -12.37 5.81
C GLY A 127 -7.73 -13.49 4.75
N MET A 128 -6.87 -14.47 4.99
CA MET A 128 -6.67 -15.61 4.10
C MET A 128 -6.61 -16.92 4.91
N ASP A 129 -7.11 -18.00 4.31
CA ASP A 129 -6.89 -19.34 4.84
C ASP A 129 -5.45 -19.84 4.58
N ALA A 130 -5.09 -20.95 5.19
CA ALA A 130 -3.73 -21.50 5.12
C ALA A 130 -3.33 -21.92 3.68
N ASP A 131 -4.29 -22.29 2.83
CA ASP A 131 -4.02 -22.70 1.45
C ASP A 131 -3.79 -21.48 0.55
N GLN A 132 -4.59 -20.44 0.73
CA GLN A 132 -4.43 -19.16 0.05
C GLN A 132 -3.07 -18.53 0.42
N LEU A 133 -2.73 -18.49 1.70
CA LEU A 133 -1.47 -17.95 2.20
C LEU A 133 -0.27 -18.73 1.62
N ARG A 134 -0.31 -20.07 1.63
CA ARG A 134 0.73 -20.90 1.02
C ARG A 134 0.90 -20.67 -0.48
N LYS A 135 -0.19 -20.52 -1.22
CA LYS A 135 -0.15 -20.22 -2.67
C LYS A 135 0.48 -18.86 -2.94
N LEU A 136 0.16 -17.85 -2.11
CA LEU A 136 0.76 -16.52 -2.21
C LEU A 136 2.27 -16.57 -1.94
N GLN A 137 2.69 -17.21 -0.85
CA GLN A 137 4.10 -17.35 -0.48
C GLN A 137 4.92 -18.13 -1.51
N LYS A 138 4.33 -19.17 -2.13
CA LYS A 138 5.00 -19.95 -3.18
C LYS A 138 4.99 -19.27 -4.56
N GLY A 139 4.37 -18.12 -4.70
CA GLY A 139 4.25 -17.43 -5.98
C GLY A 139 3.35 -18.15 -7.01
N SER A 140 2.56 -19.13 -6.56
CA SER A 140 1.69 -19.98 -7.42
C SER A 140 0.24 -19.48 -7.46
N ALA A 141 -0.07 -18.32 -6.89
CA ALA A 141 -1.37 -17.67 -7.05
C ALA A 141 -1.60 -17.36 -8.54
N ARG A 142 -2.74 -17.79 -9.09
CA ARG A 142 -3.08 -17.58 -10.51
C ARG A 142 -3.26 -16.09 -10.80
N ASP A 143 -2.84 -15.65 -11.98
CA ASP A 143 -2.94 -14.24 -12.42
C ASP A 143 -4.37 -13.68 -12.46
N GLY A 144 -5.41 -14.52 -12.29
CA GLY A 144 -6.82 -14.10 -12.27
C GLY A 144 -7.32 -13.54 -10.92
N ASP A 145 -6.63 -13.81 -9.82
CA ASP A 145 -7.12 -13.41 -8.48
C ASP A 145 -6.67 -11.98 -8.08
N GLY A 146 -5.85 -11.32 -8.89
CA GLY A 146 -5.35 -9.95 -8.66
C GLY A 146 -4.45 -9.79 -7.42
N ILE A 147 -4.48 -10.77 -6.52
CA ILE A 147 -3.69 -10.82 -5.29
C ILE A 147 -2.33 -11.42 -5.63
N GLY A 148 -1.33 -10.64 -5.88
CA GLY A 148 -0.03 -11.26 -5.98
C GLY A 148 0.99 -10.63 -6.90
N ILE A 149 0.61 -9.92 -7.94
CA ILE A 149 1.59 -9.34 -8.87
C ILE A 149 2.42 -8.27 -8.15
N GLY A 150 1.77 -7.35 -7.43
CA GLY A 150 2.44 -6.31 -6.66
C GLY A 150 3.31 -6.90 -5.55
N ILE A 151 2.74 -7.80 -4.74
CA ILE A 151 3.46 -8.49 -3.65
C ILE A 151 4.68 -9.25 -4.20
N ARG A 152 4.52 -10.00 -5.30
CA ARG A 152 5.63 -10.75 -5.93
C ARG A 152 6.72 -9.83 -6.46
N ASN A 153 6.35 -8.72 -7.09
CA ASN A 153 7.33 -7.75 -7.60
C ASN A 153 8.11 -7.10 -6.45
N THR A 154 7.41 -6.67 -5.39
CA THR A 154 8.04 -6.14 -4.20
C THR A 154 8.98 -7.19 -3.56
N ASN A 155 8.52 -8.42 -3.35
CA ASN A 155 9.32 -9.49 -2.77
C ASN A 155 10.60 -9.77 -3.58
N ARG A 156 10.48 -9.81 -4.92
CA ARG A 156 11.62 -10.00 -5.80
C ARG A 156 12.64 -8.88 -5.68
N ARG A 157 12.21 -7.62 -5.64
CA ARG A 157 13.11 -6.46 -5.49
C ARG A 157 13.82 -6.47 -4.14
N LEU A 158 13.08 -6.69 -3.06
CA LEU A 158 13.65 -6.77 -1.71
C LEU A 158 14.71 -7.88 -1.61
N LYS A 159 14.42 -9.04 -2.20
CA LYS A 159 15.37 -10.15 -2.24
C LYS A 159 16.63 -9.82 -3.04
N GLN A 160 16.49 -9.14 -4.16
CA GLN A 160 17.64 -8.75 -5.01
C GLN A 160 18.51 -7.68 -4.37
N LEU A 161 17.92 -6.69 -3.67
CA LEU A 161 18.64 -5.53 -3.15
C LEU A 161 19.13 -5.73 -1.71
N PHE A 162 18.33 -6.39 -0.87
CA PHE A 162 18.60 -6.53 0.56
C PHE A 162 18.79 -7.98 1.01
N GLY A 163 18.57 -8.97 0.13
CA GLY A 163 18.56 -10.38 0.52
C GLY A 163 17.38 -10.76 1.43
N GLN A 164 16.41 -9.86 1.61
CA GLN A 164 15.27 -10.01 2.50
C GLN A 164 14.01 -10.42 1.71
N GLU A 165 13.09 -11.11 2.35
CA GLU A 165 11.80 -11.47 1.79
C GLU A 165 10.66 -10.85 2.60
N LEU A 166 9.50 -10.67 1.96
CA LEU A 166 8.28 -10.26 2.65
C LEU A 166 7.86 -11.33 3.66
N SER A 167 7.60 -10.90 4.88
CA SER A 167 6.90 -11.72 5.88
C SER A 167 5.41 -11.46 5.80
N ILE A 168 4.61 -12.51 5.61
CA ILE A 168 3.15 -12.41 5.45
C ILE A 168 2.48 -13.28 6.49
N PHE A 169 1.63 -12.68 7.32
CA PHE A 169 0.81 -13.33 8.33
C PHE A 169 -0.66 -13.03 8.05
N SER A 170 -1.49 -14.04 8.01
CA SER A 170 -2.92 -13.86 7.75
C SER A 170 -3.74 -14.94 8.43
N ARG A 171 -4.93 -14.57 8.89
CA ARG A 171 -5.97 -15.48 9.39
C ARG A 171 -7.33 -15.02 8.91
N VAL A 172 -8.19 -15.99 8.60
CA VAL A 172 -9.57 -15.71 8.19
C VAL A 172 -10.26 -14.87 9.27
N ASP A 173 -10.92 -13.80 8.84
CA ASP A 173 -11.64 -12.84 9.67
C ASP A 173 -10.81 -12.01 10.68
N GLU A 174 -9.50 -12.22 10.74
CA GLU A 174 -8.59 -11.41 11.56
C GLU A 174 -7.79 -10.38 10.73
N GLY A 175 -7.72 -10.57 9.39
CA GLY A 175 -6.99 -9.70 8.48
C GLY A 175 -5.61 -10.23 8.09
N THR A 176 -4.80 -9.34 7.54
CA THR A 176 -3.46 -9.68 7.02
C THR A 176 -2.43 -8.66 7.51
N THR A 177 -1.22 -9.13 7.80
CA THR A 177 -0.05 -8.28 8.02
C THR A 177 1.02 -8.68 7.02
N VAL A 178 1.52 -7.71 6.26
CA VAL A 178 2.66 -7.85 5.36
C VAL A 178 3.75 -6.92 5.83
N MET A 179 4.97 -7.43 6.00
CA MET A 179 6.08 -6.63 6.50
C MET A 179 7.40 -6.99 5.83
N PHE A 180 8.32 -6.04 5.80
CA PHE A 180 9.70 -6.24 5.39
C PHE A 180 10.65 -5.34 6.18
N GLU A 181 11.93 -5.69 6.15
CA GLU A 181 12.98 -4.94 6.82
C GLU A 181 13.95 -4.34 5.80
N VAL A 182 14.43 -3.14 6.11
CA VAL A 182 15.50 -2.46 5.39
C VAL A 182 16.69 -2.42 6.33
N PRO A 183 17.80 -3.09 5.99
CA PRO A 183 18.99 -3.07 6.82
C PRO A 183 19.54 -1.64 6.93
N LYS A 184 19.99 -1.27 8.11
CA LYS A 184 20.81 -0.06 8.27
C LYS A 184 22.25 -0.40 7.83
N GLY A 185 22.78 0.40 6.93
CA GLY A 185 24.15 0.28 6.45
C GLY A 185 25.19 0.61 7.52
#